data_60ca8ded84f3fda2d3b494699bdb4e6d
#
_entry.id   60ca8ded84f3fda2d3b494699bdb4e6d
#
_cell.length_a   1.000
_cell.length_b   1.000
_cell.length_c   1.000
_cell.angle_alpha   90.00
_cell.angle_beta   90.00
_cell.angle_gamma   90.00
#
_symmetry.space_group_name_H-M   'P 1'
#
loop_
_entity.id
_entity.type
_entity.pdbx_description
1 polymer ?
#
loop_
_entity_poly.entity_id
_entity_poly.type
_entity_poly.pdbx_seq_one_letter_code
_entity_poly.pdbx_strand_id
1 'polypeptide(L)'
;MRYILTEDNALRMDYRVSSDADTIINLTNHTYFNLDGGGNVLGQKLRIYASNYLEGNNETCPTGKILPVDGTPMDFRTGKPLGRDLDTGFYQTTMA
;
A
#
# COMPACT_ATOMS: atom_id res chain seq x y z
N MET A 1 -11.24 16.81 2.60
CA MET A 1 -11.11 15.68 1.65
C MET A 1 -12.41 15.50 0.90
N ARG A 2 -12.37 15.19 -0.40
CA ARG A 2 -13.54 14.94 -1.25
C ARG A 2 -13.34 13.67 -2.06
N TYR A 3 -14.34 12.79 -2.04
CA TYR A 3 -14.40 11.59 -2.88
C TYR A 3 -15.34 11.85 -4.05
N ILE A 4 -14.92 11.47 -5.23
CA ILE A 4 -15.69 11.64 -6.48
C ILE A 4 -15.66 10.32 -7.23
N LEU A 5 -16.84 9.76 -7.51
CA LEU A 5 -16.97 8.69 -8.49
C LEU A 5 -17.12 9.35 -9.87
N THR A 6 -16.20 9.07 -10.77
CA THR A 6 -16.17 9.66 -12.10
C THR A 6 -16.99 8.83 -13.10
N GLU A 7 -17.35 9.42 -14.22
CA GLU A 7 -18.16 8.75 -15.26
C GLU A 7 -17.41 7.58 -15.93
N ASP A 8 -16.08 7.59 -15.88
CA ASP A 8 -15.22 6.51 -16.36
C ASP A 8 -14.92 5.44 -15.28
N ASN A 9 -15.74 5.38 -14.22
CA ASN A 9 -15.65 4.43 -13.12
C ASN A 9 -14.35 4.52 -12.29
N ALA A 10 -13.73 5.69 -12.20
CA ALA A 10 -12.63 5.92 -11.32
C ALA A 10 -13.08 6.56 -9.99
N LEU A 11 -12.43 6.20 -8.89
CA LEU A 11 -12.59 6.88 -7.60
C LEU A 11 -11.47 7.92 -7.46
N ARG A 12 -11.85 9.20 -7.55
CA ARG A 12 -10.93 10.31 -7.34
C ARG A 12 -11.00 10.83 -5.90
N MET A 13 -9.85 11.00 -5.29
CA MET A 13 -9.72 11.53 -3.93
C MET A 13 -8.95 12.84 -3.96
N ASP A 14 -9.63 13.93 -3.63
CA ASP A 14 -9.04 15.27 -3.59
C ASP A 14 -8.76 15.67 -2.15
N TYR A 15 -7.54 16.09 -1.87
CA TYR A 15 -7.12 16.62 -0.58
C TYR A 15 -6.86 18.11 -0.69
N ARG A 16 -7.41 18.87 0.24
CA ARG A 16 -7.10 20.29 0.39
C ARG A 16 -6.85 20.59 1.85
N VAL A 17 -5.72 21.22 2.12
CA VAL A 17 -5.31 21.65 3.44
C VAL A 17 -5.03 23.13 3.41
N SER A 18 -5.36 23.84 4.48
CA SER A 18 -4.94 25.20 4.77
C SER A 18 -4.48 25.26 6.23
N SER A 19 -3.46 26.06 6.50
CA SER A 19 -2.93 26.31 7.83
C SER A 19 -2.71 27.80 8.00
N ASP A 20 -2.81 28.28 9.20
CA ASP A 20 -2.50 29.66 9.61
C ASP A 20 -1.05 29.82 10.09
N ALA A 21 -0.29 28.72 10.16
CA ALA A 21 1.10 28.70 10.54
C ALA A 21 1.85 27.62 9.74
N ASP A 22 3.19 27.69 9.77
CA ASP A 22 4.06 26.67 9.17
C ASP A 22 3.77 25.31 9.80
N THR A 23 3.46 24.33 8.96
CA THR A 23 3.04 23.01 9.41
C THR A 23 3.54 21.92 8.48
N ILE A 24 3.96 20.79 9.05
CA ILE A 24 4.34 19.60 8.29
C ILE A 24 3.06 18.85 7.91
N ILE A 25 2.90 18.57 6.61
CA ILE A 25 1.73 17.85 6.09
C ILE A 25 2.21 16.61 5.33
N ASN A 26 1.64 15.47 5.70
CA ASN A 26 1.83 14.21 4.99
C ASN A 26 0.48 13.49 4.94
N LEU A 27 -0.23 13.63 3.81
CA LEU A 27 -1.57 13.08 3.63
C LEU A 27 -1.50 11.74 2.91
N THR A 28 -2.33 10.80 3.36
CA THR A 28 -2.52 9.52 2.71
C THR A 28 -3.98 9.10 2.73
N ASN A 29 -4.32 8.10 1.92
CA ASN A 29 -5.53 7.32 2.05
C ASN A 29 -5.15 5.92 2.51
N HIS A 30 -5.75 5.46 3.60
CA HIS A 30 -5.51 4.15 4.18
C HIS A 30 -6.76 3.27 4.09
N THR A 31 -7.45 3.30 2.95
CA THR A 31 -8.63 2.47 2.71
C THR A 31 -8.21 1.04 2.41
N TYR A 32 -8.84 0.08 3.10
CA TYR A 32 -8.68 -1.35 2.81
C TYR A 32 -9.68 -1.74 1.72
N PHE A 33 -9.21 -1.81 0.48
CA PHE A 33 -10.04 -2.18 -0.66
C PHE A 33 -10.24 -3.69 -0.74
N ASN A 34 -11.49 -4.11 -0.96
CA ASN A 34 -11.83 -5.45 -1.36
C ASN A 34 -12.73 -5.39 -2.61
N LEU A 35 -12.14 -5.66 -3.76
CA LEU A 35 -12.82 -5.56 -5.05
C LEU A 35 -13.81 -6.70 -5.31
N ASP A 36 -13.75 -7.78 -4.53
CA ASP A 36 -14.70 -8.90 -4.62
C ASP A 36 -16.00 -8.63 -3.83
N GLY A 37 -16.07 -7.50 -3.12
CA GLY A 37 -17.26 -7.08 -2.37
C GLY A 37 -17.54 -7.88 -1.10
N GLY A 38 -16.73 -8.90 -0.75
CA GLY A 38 -16.86 -9.70 0.45
C GLY A 38 -15.78 -10.76 0.59
N GLY A 39 -15.75 -11.46 1.74
CA GLY A 39 -14.70 -12.44 2.03
C GLY A 39 -13.32 -11.79 2.29
N ASN A 40 -12.24 -12.55 2.07
CA ASN A 40 -10.88 -12.06 2.21
C ASN A 40 -10.30 -11.64 0.85
N VAL A 41 -9.19 -10.92 0.88
CA VAL A 41 -8.50 -10.40 -0.31
C VAL A 41 -7.35 -11.29 -0.80
N LEU A 42 -7.13 -12.45 -0.18
CA LEU A 42 -5.93 -13.27 -0.40
C LEU A 42 -5.78 -13.78 -1.83
N GLY A 43 -6.92 -14.02 -2.52
CA GLY A 43 -6.95 -14.43 -3.93
C GLY A 43 -6.76 -13.30 -4.93
N GLN A 44 -6.91 -12.05 -4.51
CA GLN A 44 -6.80 -10.90 -5.41
C GLN A 44 -5.35 -10.71 -5.87
N LYS A 45 -5.17 -10.44 -7.15
CA LYS A 45 -3.84 -10.21 -7.74
C LYS A 45 -3.46 -8.75 -7.61
N LEU A 46 -2.31 -8.50 -7.00
CA LEU A 46 -1.70 -7.18 -6.92
C LEU A 46 -0.48 -7.12 -7.82
N ARG A 47 -0.33 -6.03 -8.56
CA ARG A 47 0.88 -5.67 -9.31
C ARG A 47 1.36 -4.29 -8.88
N ILE A 48 2.66 -4.18 -8.57
CA ILE A 48 3.29 -2.93 -8.16
C ILE A 48 4.50 -2.69 -9.06
N TYR A 49 4.53 -1.54 -9.74
CA TYR A 49 5.63 -1.15 -10.62
C TYR A 49 6.76 -0.48 -9.81
N ALA A 50 7.27 -1.18 -8.81
CA ALA A 50 8.37 -0.72 -7.98
C ALA A 50 9.45 -1.79 -7.85
N SER A 51 10.70 -1.40 -7.98
CA SER A 51 11.86 -2.31 -7.83
C SER A 51 12.43 -2.31 -6.42
N ASN A 52 11.98 -1.38 -5.58
CA ASN A 52 12.44 -1.22 -4.21
C ASN A 52 11.28 -0.97 -3.25
N TYR A 53 11.51 -1.21 -1.97
CA TYR A 53 10.60 -0.89 -0.88
C TYR A 53 11.36 -0.25 0.29
N LEU A 54 10.64 0.46 1.16
CA LEU A 54 11.19 0.99 2.40
C LEU A 54 11.19 -0.08 3.48
N GLU A 55 12.33 -0.30 4.14
CA GLU A 55 12.40 -1.17 5.30
C GLU A 55 11.62 -0.54 6.47
N GLY A 56 10.74 -1.33 7.09
CA GLY A 56 10.08 -0.97 8.35
C GLY A 56 10.75 -1.65 9.53
N ASN A 57 10.76 -1.01 10.70
CA ASN A 57 11.17 -1.60 11.97
C ASN A 57 9.98 -2.25 12.70
N ASN A 58 10.22 -2.81 13.89
CA ASN A 58 9.19 -3.49 14.71
C ASN A 58 8.03 -2.56 15.15
N GLU A 59 8.20 -1.25 15.02
CA GLU A 59 7.18 -0.25 15.35
C GLU A 59 6.45 0.25 14.09
N THR A 60 6.62 -0.45 12.96
CA THR A 60 6.07 -0.07 11.65
C THR A 60 6.60 1.25 11.08
N CYS A 61 7.66 1.79 11.69
CA CYS A 61 8.29 3.02 11.21
C CYS A 61 9.35 2.72 10.16
N PRO A 62 9.43 3.51 9.08
CA PRO A 62 10.50 3.38 8.10
C PRO A 62 11.86 3.63 8.73
N THR A 63 12.83 2.74 8.46
CA THR A 63 14.21 2.90 8.95
C THR A 63 15.04 3.90 8.13
N GLY A 64 14.51 4.30 6.97
CA GLY A 64 15.24 5.09 5.97
C GLY A 64 15.99 4.26 4.94
N LYS A 65 16.11 2.94 5.12
CA LYS A 65 16.72 2.07 4.13
C LYS A 65 15.77 1.74 2.99
N ILE A 66 16.28 1.79 1.77
CA ILE A 66 15.59 1.37 0.55
C ILE A 66 16.20 0.05 0.10
N LEU A 67 15.40 -1.00 0.08
CA LEU A 67 15.80 -2.36 -0.24
C LEU A 67 15.21 -2.83 -1.57
N PRO A 68 15.92 -3.67 -2.35
CA PRO A 68 15.38 -4.24 -3.58
C PRO A 68 14.27 -5.25 -3.26
N VAL A 69 13.24 -5.32 -4.09
CA VAL A 69 12.17 -6.33 -3.97
C VAL A 69 12.61 -7.69 -4.49
N ASP A 70 13.66 -7.73 -5.30
CA ASP A 70 14.12 -8.94 -6.01
C ASP A 70 14.41 -10.09 -5.05
N GLY A 71 13.83 -11.26 -5.35
CA GLY A 71 13.98 -12.45 -4.50
C GLY A 71 13.26 -12.38 -3.14
N THR A 72 12.42 -11.39 -2.90
CA THR A 72 11.66 -11.22 -1.65
C THR A 72 10.15 -11.40 -1.85
N PRO A 73 9.39 -11.68 -0.77
CA PRO A 73 7.92 -11.65 -0.80
C PRO A 73 7.31 -10.31 -1.23
N MET A 74 8.07 -9.21 -1.16
CA MET A 74 7.64 -7.87 -1.59
C MET A 74 7.68 -7.68 -3.12
N ASP A 75 8.13 -8.67 -3.89
CA ASP A 75 8.16 -8.57 -5.34
C ASP A 75 6.79 -8.80 -5.97
N PHE A 76 6.12 -7.71 -6.30
CA PHE A 76 4.83 -7.68 -7.00
C PHE A 76 4.94 -7.18 -8.46
N ARG A 77 6.14 -7.12 -9.03
CA ARG A 77 6.36 -6.57 -10.38
C ARG A 77 5.65 -7.35 -11.47
N THR A 78 5.54 -8.66 -11.32
CA THR A 78 4.87 -9.54 -12.31
C THR A 78 3.38 -9.79 -11.99
N GLY A 79 2.91 -9.28 -10.85
CA GLY A 79 1.56 -9.55 -10.35
C GLY A 79 1.41 -10.94 -9.75
N LYS A 80 0.93 -11.00 -8.51
CA LYS A 80 0.69 -12.25 -7.79
C LYS A 80 -0.47 -12.10 -6.81
N PRO A 81 -1.08 -13.24 -6.37
CA PRO A 81 -2.09 -13.20 -5.31
C PRO A 81 -1.50 -12.61 -4.01
N LEU A 82 -2.28 -11.80 -3.32
CA LEU A 82 -1.87 -11.18 -2.05
C LEU A 82 -1.49 -12.20 -0.99
N GLY A 83 -2.23 -13.32 -0.91
CA GLY A 83 -2.00 -14.37 0.07
C GLY A 83 -0.81 -15.29 -0.19
N ARG A 84 -0.14 -15.18 -1.37
CA ARG A 84 0.86 -16.17 -1.79
C ARG A 84 2.04 -16.33 -0.84
N ASP A 85 2.52 -15.22 -0.30
CA ASP A 85 3.76 -15.19 0.47
C ASP A 85 3.58 -14.65 1.90
N LEU A 86 2.35 -14.64 2.44
CA LEU A 86 2.08 -14.11 3.79
C LEU A 86 2.70 -14.95 4.89
N ASP A 87 2.73 -16.28 4.73
CA ASP A 87 3.21 -17.22 5.75
C ASP A 87 4.71 -17.51 5.66
N THR A 88 5.47 -16.71 4.91
CA THR A 88 6.91 -16.93 4.73
C THR A 88 7.77 -16.53 5.93
N GLY A 89 7.18 -15.91 6.96
CA GLY A 89 7.90 -15.34 8.09
C GLY A 89 8.72 -14.09 7.71
N PHE A 90 8.50 -13.54 6.52
CA PHE A 90 9.12 -12.30 6.12
C PHE A 90 8.52 -11.14 6.90
N TYR A 91 9.35 -10.41 7.63
CA TYR A 91 8.91 -9.44 8.62
C TYR A 91 7.90 -8.40 8.08
N GLN A 92 8.14 -7.83 6.89
CA GLN A 92 7.26 -6.83 6.28
C GLN A 92 5.88 -7.39 5.88
N THR A 93 5.74 -8.69 5.65
CA THR A 93 4.45 -9.30 5.32
C THR A 93 3.64 -9.68 6.55
N THR A 94 4.26 -9.79 7.72
CA THR A 94 3.57 -10.11 8.99
C THR A 94 2.96 -8.90 9.68
N MET A 95 3.24 -7.69 9.17
CA MET A 95 2.77 -6.42 9.72
C MET A 95 1.58 -5.82 8.95
N ALA A 96 1.06 -6.52 7.96
CA ALA A 96 -0.04 -6.06 7.11
C ALA A 96 -1.42 -6.44 7.69
#